data_2bc2e1cc9944566f6a6e8d8ad43e0f25
#
_entry.id   2bc2e1cc9944566f6a6e8d8ad43e0f25
#
_cell.length_a   1.000
_cell.length_b   1.000
_cell.length_c   1.000
_cell.angle_alpha   90.00
_cell.angle_beta   90.00
_cell.angle_gamma   90.00
#
_symmetry.space_group_name_H-M   'P 1'
#
loop_
_entity.id
_entity.type
_entity.pdbx_description
1 polymer ?
#
loop_
_entity_poly.entity_id
_entity_poly.type
_entity_poly.pdbx_seq_one_letter_code
_entity_poly.pdbx_strand_id
1 'polypeptide(L)'
;MIQGGDPKSRDAKPGQMLGDGELGYTIPAEFVTGLYHKKGALAAARQGDQVNPQKASSSYQFYIVQGNTWTADRLKMVEDRYGKKFTPEQAEVYATLGGTPFLDGDYTVFGEVVEGLEVVDKIAAVPCGPMDRPIEDVKMKMTVIER
;
A
#
# COMPACT_ATOMS: atom_id res chain seq x y z
N MET A 1 1.85 2.82 -5.94
CA MET A 1 2.31 2.57 -4.55
C MET A 1 3.81 2.30 -4.55
N ILE A 2 4.43 2.41 -3.39
CA ILE A 2 5.77 1.89 -3.13
C ILE A 2 5.65 0.80 -2.07
N GLN A 3 6.32 -0.34 -2.26
CA GLN A 3 6.23 -1.51 -1.37
C GLN A 3 7.61 -1.90 -0.88
N GLY A 4 7.70 -2.31 0.38
CA GLY A 4 8.95 -2.73 1.01
C GLY A 4 8.73 -3.74 2.12
N GLY A 5 9.80 -4.03 2.87
CA GLY A 5 9.75 -4.89 4.05
C GLY A 5 10.18 -6.34 3.80
N ASP A 6 10.41 -6.77 2.55
CA ASP A 6 10.90 -8.12 2.32
C ASP A 6 12.30 -8.31 2.92
N PRO A 7 12.48 -9.24 3.88
CA PRO A 7 13.78 -9.49 4.51
C PRO A 7 14.89 -9.88 3.52
N LYS A 8 14.52 -10.53 2.40
CA LYS A 8 15.46 -10.91 1.34
C LYS A 8 16.01 -9.70 0.57
N SER A 9 15.36 -8.52 0.71
CA SER A 9 15.80 -7.30 0.01
C SER A 9 17.10 -6.73 0.55
N ARG A 10 17.49 -7.06 1.79
CA ARG A 10 18.70 -6.53 2.45
C ARG A 10 19.98 -6.77 1.64
N ASP A 11 20.12 -7.99 1.14
CA ASP A 11 21.31 -8.46 0.44
C ASP A 11 21.00 -8.97 -0.98
N ALA A 12 19.91 -8.46 -1.56
CA ALA A 12 19.43 -8.89 -2.85
C ALA A 12 20.40 -8.51 -3.98
N LYS A 13 20.64 -9.47 -4.87
CA LYS A 13 21.44 -9.23 -6.09
C LYS A 13 20.60 -8.50 -7.14
N PRO A 14 21.20 -7.77 -8.07
CA PRO A 14 20.51 -7.19 -9.21
C PRO A 14 19.68 -8.26 -9.94
N GLY A 15 18.40 -7.94 -10.25
CA GLY A 15 17.49 -8.86 -10.93
C GLY A 15 16.93 -10.00 -10.07
N GLN A 16 17.30 -10.12 -8.81
CA GLN A 16 16.72 -11.11 -7.91
C GLN A 16 15.25 -10.80 -7.64
N MET A 17 14.36 -11.79 -7.73
CA MET A 17 12.94 -11.65 -7.40
C MET A 17 12.77 -11.41 -5.90
N LEU A 18 11.88 -10.46 -5.56
CA LEU A 18 11.53 -10.08 -4.19
C LEU A 18 10.01 -10.13 -4.04
N GLY A 19 9.54 -10.12 -2.79
CA GLY A 19 8.11 -10.11 -2.47
C GLY A 19 7.57 -11.49 -2.07
N ASP A 20 8.36 -12.54 -2.18
CA ASP A 20 8.02 -13.92 -1.82
C ASP A 20 8.63 -14.38 -0.48
N GLY A 21 9.29 -13.47 0.23
CA GLY A 21 9.84 -13.75 1.56
C GLY A 21 8.74 -14.10 2.56
N GLU A 22 9.01 -15.06 3.45
CA GLU A 22 8.08 -15.44 4.52
C GLU A 22 8.81 -15.43 5.86
N LEU A 23 8.18 -14.86 6.88
CA LEU A 23 8.63 -14.94 8.28
C LEU A 23 7.85 -16.00 9.08
N GLY A 24 7.01 -16.78 8.40
CA GLY A 24 6.30 -17.91 8.99
C GLY A 24 5.07 -17.55 9.83
N TYR A 25 4.65 -16.26 9.87
CA TYR A 25 3.41 -15.85 10.52
C TYR A 25 2.74 -14.68 9.81
N THR A 26 1.43 -14.55 10.02
CA THR A 26 0.60 -13.44 9.55
C THR A 26 -0.03 -12.73 10.74
N ILE A 27 -0.51 -11.52 10.50
CA ILE A 27 -1.24 -10.71 11.49
C ILE A 27 -2.72 -10.69 11.06
N PRO A 28 -3.68 -10.90 11.98
CA PRO A 28 -5.10 -10.77 11.64
C PRO A 28 -5.41 -9.43 10.95
N ALA A 29 -6.35 -9.46 10.01
CA ALA A 29 -6.80 -8.22 9.36
C ALA A 29 -7.52 -7.31 10.35
N GLU A 30 -7.25 -6.00 10.27
CA GLU A 30 -7.87 -4.98 11.11
C GLU A 30 -8.43 -3.87 10.21
N PHE A 31 -9.71 -4.01 9.82
CA PHE A 31 -10.38 -3.02 8.98
C PHE A 31 -11.13 -2.02 9.86
N VAL A 32 -10.50 -0.87 10.10
CA VAL A 32 -11.03 0.18 10.96
C VAL A 32 -11.76 1.22 10.11
N THR A 33 -13.01 1.52 10.48
CA THR A 33 -13.78 2.58 9.83
C THR A 33 -13.06 3.92 9.96
N GLY A 34 -12.91 4.61 8.83
CA GLY A 34 -12.17 5.89 8.77
C GLY A 34 -10.69 5.76 8.43
N LEU A 35 -10.11 4.56 8.48
CA LEU A 35 -8.78 4.29 7.91
C LEU A 35 -8.94 3.74 6.50
N TYR A 36 -8.50 4.49 5.51
CA TYR A 36 -8.69 4.18 4.10
C TYR A 36 -7.46 4.55 3.26
N HIS A 37 -7.41 4.05 2.04
CA HIS A 37 -6.22 4.12 1.18
C HIS A 37 -6.07 5.46 0.46
N LYS A 38 -6.15 6.58 1.19
CA LYS A 38 -5.76 7.90 0.66
C LYS A 38 -4.26 7.91 0.33
N LYS A 39 -3.81 8.84 -0.51
CA LYS A 39 -2.39 9.04 -0.78
C LYS A 39 -1.63 9.26 0.53
N GLY A 40 -0.51 8.56 0.71
CA GLY A 40 0.28 8.56 1.94
C GLY A 40 -0.17 7.55 2.99
N ALA A 41 -1.29 6.83 2.82
CA ALA A 41 -1.66 5.76 3.74
C ALA A 41 -0.58 4.66 3.75
N LEU A 42 -0.23 4.19 4.95
CA LEU A 42 0.66 3.05 5.19
C LEU A 42 -0.18 1.82 5.48
N ALA A 43 -0.06 0.80 4.65
CA ALA A 43 -0.87 -0.40 4.73
C ALA A 43 -0.04 -1.68 4.65
N ALA A 44 -0.55 -2.74 5.25
CA ALA A 44 0.08 -4.05 5.22
C ALA A 44 -0.21 -4.75 3.88
N ALA A 45 0.83 -5.31 3.26
CA ALA A 45 0.66 -6.22 2.14
C ALA A 45 0.05 -7.55 2.62
N ARG A 46 -0.50 -8.33 1.71
CA ARG A 46 -1.03 -9.67 1.99
C ARG A 46 -1.06 -10.54 0.74
N GLN A 47 -1.20 -11.83 0.94
CA GLN A 47 -1.48 -12.76 -0.16
C GLN A 47 -2.91 -12.61 -0.69
N GLY A 48 -3.13 -13.02 -1.93
CA GLY A 48 -4.44 -12.96 -2.58
C GLY A 48 -5.50 -13.87 -1.92
N ASP A 49 -6.77 -13.54 -2.10
CA ASP A 49 -7.93 -14.17 -1.44
C ASP A 49 -8.01 -15.70 -1.65
N GLN A 50 -7.46 -16.22 -2.76
CA GLN A 50 -7.48 -17.66 -3.05
C GLN A 50 -6.69 -18.48 -2.03
N VAL A 51 -5.58 -17.93 -1.51
CA VAL A 51 -4.70 -18.59 -0.53
C VAL A 51 -4.84 -17.98 0.87
N ASN A 52 -5.46 -16.82 0.97
CA ASN A 52 -5.65 -16.07 2.20
C ASN A 52 -7.07 -15.48 2.29
N PRO A 53 -8.11 -16.32 2.39
CA PRO A 53 -9.50 -15.87 2.45
C PRO A 53 -9.82 -15.02 3.70
N GLN A 54 -9.02 -15.13 4.75
CA GLN A 54 -9.15 -14.34 5.98
C GLN A 54 -8.52 -12.95 5.85
N LYS A 55 -7.89 -12.64 4.69
CA LYS A 55 -7.23 -11.36 4.41
C LYS A 55 -6.16 -10.98 5.46
N ALA A 56 -5.55 -11.98 6.09
CA ALA A 56 -4.51 -11.76 7.10
C ALA A 56 -3.32 -11.00 6.48
N SER A 57 -2.81 -10.04 7.22
CA SER A 57 -1.70 -9.18 6.80
C SER A 57 -0.36 -9.89 6.85
N SER A 58 0.54 -9.53 5.97
CA SER A 58 1.96 -9.87 6.10
C SER A 58 2.52 -9.26 7.38
N SER A 59 3.36 -10.00 8.08
CA SER A 59 4.04 -9.52 9.29
C SER A 59 5.20 -8.57 9.03
N TYR A 60 5.59 -8.35 7.77
CA TYR A 60 6.78 -7.59 7.41
C TYR A 60 6.64 -6.77 6.13
N GLN A 61 5.83 -7.19 5.17
CA GLN A 61 5.64 -6.43 3.95
C GLN A 61 4.56 -5.36 4.13
N PHE A 62 4.89 -4.15 3.72
CA PHE A 62 4.00 -3.00 3.77
C PHE A 62 4.09 -2.20 2.47
N TYR A 63 3.13 -1.34 2.23
CA TYR A 63 3.19 -0.38 1.15
C TYR A 63 2.69 1.00 1.58
N ILE A 64 3.18 2.01 0.88
CA ILE A 64 2.68 3.38 1.00
C ILE A 64 1.92 3.71 -0.28
N VAL A 65 0.71 4.20 -0.11
CA VAL A 65 -0.17 4.57 -1.22
C VAL A 65 0.36 5.83 -1.90
N GLN A 66 0.64 5.74 -3.20
CA GLN A 66 0.85 6.91 -4.06
C GLN A 66 -0.48 7.31 -4.69
N GLY A 67 -1.12 6.40 -5.43
CA GLY A 67 -2.46 6.55 -5.99
C GLY A 67 -2.59 7.67 -7.02
N ASN A 68 -3.83 7.82 -7.51
CA ASN A 68 -4.25 8.89 -8.42
C ASN A 68 -5.50 9.58 -7.85
N THR A 69 -5.84 10.75 -8.36
CA THR A 69 -7.13 11.40 -8.08
C THR A 69 -8.28 10.70 -8.80
N TRP A 70 -9.47 10.79 -8.23
CA TRP A 70 -10.66 10.07 -8.65
C TRP A 70 -11.83 11.03 -8.85
N THR A 71 -12.45 11.00 -10.02
CA THR A 71 -13.71 11.71 -10.26
C THR A 71 -14.87 10.96 -9.58
N ALA A 72 -15.98 11.66 -9.34
CA ALA A 72 -17.18 11.05 -8.76
C ALA A 72 -17.65 9.82 -9.57
N ASP A 73 -17.65 9.92 -10.91
CA ASP A 73 -18.04 8.79 -11.77
C ASP A 73 -17.12 7.59 -11.63
N ARG A 74 -15.81 7.82 -11.51
CA ARG A 74 -14.84 6.73 -11.30
C ARG A 74 -14.99 6.10 -9.91
N LEU A 75 -15.26 6.89 -8.87
CA LEU A 75 -15.58 6.35 -7.54
C LEU A 75 -16.87 5.53 -7.58
N LYS A 76 -17.89 5.99 -8.28
CA LYS A 76 -19.12 5.22 -8.50
C LYS A 76 -18.86 3.87 -9.18
N MET A 77 -17.97 3.82 -10.16
CA MET A 77 -17.56 2.56 -10.78
C MET A 77 -16.86 1.62 -9.78
N VAL A 78 -16.05 2.16 -8.86
CA VAL A 78 -15.43 1.36 -7.78
C VAL A 78 -16.50 0.81 -6.84
N GLU A 79 -17.49 1.61 -6.44
CA GLU A 79 -18.61 1.15 -5.62
C GLU A 79 -19.34 -0.01 -6.29
N ASP A 80 -19.71 0.15 -7.55
CA ASP A 80 -20.50 -0.84 -8.30
C ASP A 80 -19.71 -2.14 -8.56
N ARG A 81 -18.41 -2.02 -8.86
CA ARG A 81 -17.57 -3.18 -9.19
C ARG A 81 -17.05 -3.95 -7.97
N TYR A 82 -16.71 -3.25 -6.90
CA TYR A 82 -16.03 -3.82 -5.74
C TYR A 82 -16.91 -3.83 -4.48
N GLY A 83 -18.18 -3.38 -4.57
CA GLY A 83 -19.08 -3.32 -3.42
C GLY A 83 -18.66 -2.34 -2.33
N LYS A 84 -17.82 -1.35 -2.67
CA LYS A 84 -17.35 -0.35 -1.72
C LYS A 84 -18.40 0.72 -1.49
N LYS A 85 -18.26 1.48 -0.40
CA LYS A 85 -19.07 2.67 -0.10
C LYS A 85 -18.13 3.74 0.44
N PHE A 86 -18.30 4.96 -0.05
CA PHE A 86 -17.50 6.11 0.36
C PHE A 86 -18.38 7.16 1.03
N THR A 87 -17.89 7.73 2.13
CA THR A 87 -18.52 8.93 2.69
C THR A 87 -18.22 10.13 1.79
N PRO A 88 -19.01 11.22 1.89
CA PRO A 88 -18.70 12.45 1.14
C PRO A 88 -17.27 12.95 1.40
N GLU A 89 -16.80 12.86 2.64
CA GLU A 89 -15.44 13.27 3.03
C GLU A 89 -14.36 12.40 2.36
N GLN A 90 -14.57 11.08 2.32
CA GLN A 90 -13.66 10.16 1.61
C GLN A 90 -13.63 10.45 0.12
N ALA A 91 -14.81 10.69 -0.49
CA ALA A 91 -14.91 11.01 -1.91
C ALA A 91 -14.17 12.32 -2.24
N GLU A 92 -14.27 13.34 -1.39
CA GLU A 92 -13.53 14.60 -1.55
C GLU A 92 -12.01 14.39 -1.42
N VAL A 93 -11.56 13.60 -0.44
CA VAL A 93 -10.14 13.29 -0.29
C VAL A 93 -9.61 12.52 -1.49
N TYR A 94 -10.35 11.54 -2.00
CA TYR A 94 -9.96 10.82 -3.22
C TYR A 94 -9.96 11.72 -4.47
N ALA A 95 -10.85 12.72 -4.53
CA ALA A 95 -10.89 13.65 -5.65
C ALA A 95 -9.73 14.67 -5.63
N THR A 96 -9.26 15.06 -4.44
CA THR A 96 -8.25 16.12 -4.26
C THR A 96 -6.85 15.56 -4.04
N LEU A 97 -6.67 14.73 -3.03
CA LEU A 97 -5.39 14.13 -2.65
C LEU A 97 -5.08 12.86 -3.46
N GLY A 98 -6.11 12.08 -3.76
CA GLY A 98 -5.98 10.80 -4.46
C GLY A 98 -5.82 9.62 -3.51
N GLY A 99 -5.58 8.45 -4.12
CA GLY A 99 -5.41 7.19 -3.40
C GLY A 99 -5.79 5.98 -4.25
N THR A 100 -6.10 4.87 -3.56
CA THR A 100 -6.48 3.58 -4.16
C THR A 100 -7.77 3.03 -3.52
N PRO A 101 -8.93 3.66 -3.78
CA PRO A 101 -10.20 3.38 -3.08
C PRO A 101 -10.68 1.94 -3.23
N PHE A 102 -10.28 1.23 -4.27
CA PHE A 102 -10.65 -0.17 -4.49
C PHE A 102 -10.01 -1.14 -3.48
N LEU A 103 -9.01 -0.71 -2.70
CA LEU A 103 -8.37 -1.51 -1.66
C LEU A 103 -9.01 -1.35 -0.27
N ASP A 104 -9.93 -0.39 -0.10
CA ASP A 104 -10.57 -0.11 1.19
C ASP A 104 -11.34 -1.35 1.71
N GLY A 105 -11.10 -1.71 2.98
CA GLY A 105 -11.72 -2.88 3.60
C GLY A 105 -11.18 -4.24 3.10
N ASP A 106 -10.12 -4.23 2.29
CA ASP A 106 -9.44 -5.44 1.83
C ASP A 106 -7.99 -5.55 2.32
N TYR A 107 -7.40 -4.44 2.77
CA TYR A 107 -6.06 -4.37 3.33
C TYR A 107 -6.07 -3.51 4.60
N THR A 108 -5.27 -3.89 5.58
CA THR A 108 -5.15 -3.15 6.85
C THR A 108 -4.33 -1.89 6.65
N VAL A 109 -4.94 -0.73 6.88
CA VAL A 109 -4.25 0.55 6.99
C VAL A 109 -3.89 0.78 8.45
N PHE A 110 -2.62 0.99 8.77
CA PHE A 110 -2.12 1.11 10.15
C PHE A 110 -1.31 2.37 10.42
N GLY A 111 -1.14 3.23 9.43
CA GLY A 111 -0.42 4.48 9.58
C GLY A 111 -0.58 5.39 8.37
N GLU A 112 0.08 6.54 8.42
CA GLU A 112 0.11 7.49 7.33
C GLU A 112 1.42 8.29 7.30
N VAL A 113 1.80 8.77 6.13
CA VAL A 113 2.91 9.70 5.95
C VAL A 113 2.46 11.08 6.43
N VAL A 114 3.14 11.62 7.41
CA VAL A 114 2.86 12.95 7.98
C VAL A 114 3.72 14.05 7.36
N GLU A 115 4.85 13.68 6.75
CA GLU A 115 5.79 14.60 6.09
C GLU A 115 6.50 13.88 4.95
N GLY A 116 6.79 14.57 3.84
CA GLY A 116 7.57 14.03 2.73
C GLY A 116 6.75 13.24 1.69
N LEU A 117 5.48 13.57 1.46
CA LEU A 117 4.65 12.92 0.42
C LEU A 117 5.27 12.98 -0.98
N GLU A 118 6.03 14.03 -1.27
CA GLU A 118 6.75 14.18 -2.54
C GLU A 118 7.86 13.12 -2.72
N VAL A 119 8.37 12.55 -1.62
CA VAL A 119 9.32 11.44 -1.66
C VAL A 119 8.65 10.17 -2.16
N VAL A 120 7.41 9.92 -1.77
CA VAL A 120 6.60 8.80 -2.26
C VAL A 120 6.45 8.88 -3.78
N ASP A 121 6.14 10.07 -4.32
CA ASP A 121 6.03 10.29 -5.77
C ASP A 121 7.37 10.06 -6.48
N LYS A 122 8.48 10.56 -5.92
CA LYS A 122 9.83 10.36 -6.48
C LYS A 122 10.21 8.87 -6.54
N ILE A 123 9.94 8.12 -5.48
CA ILE A 123 10.23 6.68 -5.44
C ILE A 123 9.33 5.93 -6.43
N ALA A 124 8.04 6.27 -6.49
CA ALA A 124 7.10 5.63 -7.41
C ALA A 124 7.41 5.89 -8.90
N ALA A 125 8.19 6.92 -9.20
CA ALA A 125 8.58 7.31 -10.56
C ALA A 125 9.93 6.71 -11.01
N VAL A 126 10.65 5.96 -10.17
CA VAL A 126 11.93 5.37 -10.59
C VAL A 126 11.71 4.29 -11.66
N PRO A 127 12.66 4.11 -12.59
CA PRO A 127 12.60 3.04 -13.56
C PRO A 127 12.57 1.66 -12.89
N CYS A 128 11.61 0.82 -13.30
CA CYS A 128 11.43 -0.51 -12.77
C CYS A 128 11.67 -1.59 -13.84
N GLY A 129 12.14 -2.73 -13.41
CA GLY A 129 12.26 -3.96 -14.18
C GLY A 129 11.05 -4.89 -13.96
N PRO A 130 11.22 -6.20 -14.22
CA PRO A 130 10.19 -7.20 -13.96
C PRO A 130 9.68 -7.15 -12.50
N MET A 131 8.39 -7.42 -12.32
CA MET A 131 7.71 -7.40 -11.01
C MET A 131 7.78 -6.05 -10.29
N ASP A 132 7.83 -4.97 -11.04
CA ASP A 132 7.91 -3.58 -10.55
C ASP A 132 9.08 -3.31 -9.60
N ARG A 133 10.11 -4.16 -9.63
CA ARG A 133 11.32 -3.92 -8.86
C ARG A 133 12.12 -2.76 -9.47
N PRO A 134 12.51 -1.73 -8.68
CA PRO A 134 13.41 -0.68 -9.15
C PRO A 134 14.69 -1.28 -9.76
N ILE A 135 15.13 -0.74 -10.92
CA ILE A 135 16.38 -1.17 -11.57
C ILE A 135 17.57 -0.87 -10.67
N GLU A 136 17.56 0.31 -10.04
CA GLU A 136 18.51 0.70 -9.02
C GLU A 136 17.84 0.60 -7.64
N ASP A 137 18.52 0.00 -6.67
CA ASP A 137 17.96 -0.21 -5.34
C ASP A 137 17.65 1.12 -4.64
N VAL A 138 16.40 1.29 -4.22
CA VAL A 138 15.99 2.38 -3.34
C VAL A 138 16.18 1.94 -1.90
N LYS A 139 17.21 2.45 -1.25
CA LYS A 139 17.52 2.09 0.14
C LYS A 139 16.75 2.93 1.13
N MET A 140 16.22 2.29 2.17
CA MET A 140 15.58 2.96 3.29
C MET A 140 16.25 2.61 4.62
N LYS A 141 16.18 3.55 5.56
CA LYS A 141 16.55 3.34 6.96
C LYS A 141 15.36 3.72 7.82
N MET A 142 15.00 2.85 8.74
CA MET A 142 13.93 3.11 9.71
C MET A 142 14.52 3.41 11.08
N THR A 143 13.95 4.40 11.77
CA THR A 143 14.27 4.71 13.16
C THR A 143 12.95 4.93 13.89
N VAL A 144 12.73 4.24 14.99
CA VAL A 144 11.57 4.46 15.85
C VAL A 144 11.85 5.71 16.70
N ILE A 145 10.88 6.62 16.72
CA ILE A 145 10.92 7.82 17.56
C ILE A 145 9.85 7.66 18.63
N GLU A 146 10.25 7.57 19.87
CA GLU A 146 9.34 7.63 21.03
C GLU A 146 8.95 9.09 21.28
N ARG A 147 7.65 9.33 21.46
CA ARG A 147 7.11 10.64 21.82
C ARG A 147 6.63 10.62 23.26
#